data_869e173186bda3e91fb953acb2aaad49
#
_entry.id   869e173186bda3e91fb953acb2aaad49
#
_cell.length_a   1.000
_cell.length_b   1.000
_cell.length_c   1.000
_cell.angle_alpha   90.00
_cell.angle_beta   90.00
_cell.angle_gamma   90.00
#
_symmetry.space_group_name_H-M   'P 1'
#
loop_
_entity.id
_entity.type
_entity.pdbx_description
1 polymer ?
#
loop_
_entity_poly.entity_id
_entity_poly.type
_entity_poly.pdbx_seq_one_letter_code
_entity_poly.pdbx_strand_id
1 'polypeptide(L)'
;KIRAFIRRKRQKSIRRESYVFFGYVDQLLLGESLAREGVEPVLDYFARDVELGLGAQLWLVQGASAEEAVRSGGEQGVEGRLSTLRNDGEMGVAAITRTAGEVLSDLLEWGSAYVPALVCAEEEGSVSLLESGYAVLKDGRLAGFLEGEAAAGLELLTGRNSADVLEVLVSDQLTAARVTGVDTRCSLEEDRLRIICRIQARLSEYQSPLNEKEQEEVVLQLEMREEARLRAALERMQAWEADCTGLGPRADLASPGRQCDAETWPEEFARKNLALEVQVILQG
;
A
#
# COMPACT_ATOMS: atom_id res chain seq x y z
N LYS A 1 19.81 8.97 -15.18
CA LYS A 1 20.34 8.41 -13.91
C LYS A 1 20.57 6.89 -14.03
N ILE A 2 19.65 6.10 -14.61
CA ILE A 2 19.81 4.64 -14.84
C ILE A 2 21.02 4.35 -15.73
N ARG A 3 21.22 5.09 -16.83
CA ARG A 3 22.41 4.95 -17.69
C ARG A 3 23.72 5.17 -16.90
N ALA A 4 23.71 6.02 -15.89
CA ALA A 4 24.86 6.25 -15.00
C ALA A 4 25.10 5.07 -14.05
N PHE A 5 24.04 4.43 -13.55
CA PHE A 5 24.13 3.22 -12.73
C PHE A 5 24.71 2.04 -13.55
N ILE A 6 24.17 1.80 -14.74
CA ILE A 6 24.67 0.77 -15.66
C ILE A 6 26.12 1.03 -16.04
N ARG A 7 26.50 2.29 -16.32
CA ARG A 7 27.88 2.67 -16.61
C ARG A 7 28.82 2.44 -15.42
N ARG A 8 28.36 2.73 -14.20
CA ARG A 8 29.12 2.45 -12.96
C ARG A 8 29.28 0.94 -12.72
N LYS A 9 28.27 0.13 -12.99
CA LYS A 9 28.33 -1.35 -12.92
C LYS A 9 29.42 -1.85 -13.87
N ARG A 10 29.40 -1.44 -15.16
CA ARG A 10 30.44 -1.80 -16.13
C ARG A 10 31.82 -1.29 -15.77
N GLN A 11 31.97 -0.04 -15.30
CA GLN A 11 33.29 0.51 -14.96
C GLN A 11 33.89 -0.12 -13.70
N LYS A 12 33.08 -0.53 -12.71
CA LYS A 12 33.59 -1.26 -11.53
C LYS A 12 34.04 -2.66 -11.87
N SER A 13 33.38 -3.37 -12.78
CA SER A 13 33.80 -4.71 -13.21
C SER A 13 35.06 -4.68 -14.10
N ILE A 14 35.31 -3.61 -14.84
CA ILE A 14 36.53 -3.44 -15.68
C ILE A 14 37.74 -3.02 -14.85
N ARG A 15 37.55 -2.30 -13.72
CA ARG A 15 38.65 -1.78 -12.88
C ARG A 15 39.09 -2.70 -11.75
N ARG A 16 38.33 -3.77 -11.46
CA ARG A 16 38.68 -4.77 -10.44
C ARG A 16 38.67 -6.14 -11.11
N GLU A 17 39.70 -6.91 -10.87
CA GLU A 17 39.80 -8.33 -11.31
C GLU A 17 38.71 -9.24 -10.70
N SER A 18 37.70 -8.69 -10.03
CA SER A 18 36.60 -9.39 -9.40
C SER A 18 35.27 -9.02 -10.06
N TYR A 19 34.55 -10.03 -10.54
CA TYR A 19 33.18 -9.90 -10.99
C TYR A 19 32.26 -9.58 -9.80
N VAL A 20 31.51 -8.49 -9.88
CA VAL A 20 30.51 -8.16 -8.87
C VAL A 20 29.18 -8.75 -9.34
N PHE A 21 28.76 -9.82 -8.70
CA PHE A 21 27.49 -10.49 -8.94
C PHE A 21 26.39 -9.79 -8.13
N PHE A 22 25.29 -9.44 -8.78
CA PHE A 22 24.13 -8.77 -8.17
C PHE A 22 22.91 -9.72 -8.05
N GLY A 23 23.12 -11.03 -8.01
CA GLY A 23 22.08 -12.05 -8.05
C GLY A 23 21.16 -12.14 -6.83
N TYR A 24 21.34 -11.24 -5.84
CA TYR A 24 20.52 -11.19 -4.64
C TYR A 24 20.17 -9.73 -4.31
N VAL A 25 19.38 -9.10 -5.19
CA VAL A 25 18.77 -7.80 -4.88
C VAL A 25 17.39 -8.07 -4.28
N ASP A 26 17.27 -7.96 -2.97
CA ASP A 26 16.03 -8.20 -2.25
C ASP A 26 15.20 -6.93 -2.07
N GLN A 27 15.84 -5.76 -2.17
CA GLN A 27 15.22 -4.47 -1.87
C GLN A 27 15.54 -3.46 -2.98
N LEU A 28 14.53 -2.77 -3.46
CA LEU A 28 14.62 -1.70 -4.45
C LEU A 28 14.01 -0.42 -3.90
N LEU A 29 14.83 0.60 -3.67
CA LEU A 29 14.38 1.91 -3.22
C LEU A 29 14.36 2.90 -4.39
N LEU A 30 13.24 3.57 -4.58
CA LEU A 30 13.07 4.65 -5.53
C LEU A 30 12.85 5.97 -4.79
N GLY A 31 13.63 6.99 -5.11
CA GLY A 31 13.39 8.34 -4.58
C GLY A 31 12.22 9.02 -5.31
N GLU A 32 11.52 9.91 -4.61
CA GLU A 32 10.34 10.61 -5.10
C GLU A 32 10.57 11.30 -6.47
N SER A 33 11.69 12.00 -6.63
CA SER A 33 12.00 12.70 -7.88
C SER A 33 12.05 11.76 -9.09
N LEU A 34 12.59 10.55 -8.90
CA LEU A 34 12.63 9.53 -9.94
C LEU A 34 11.22 9.00 -10.25
N ALA A 35 10.41 8.78 -9.21
CA ALA A 35 9.06 8.29 -9.37
C ALA A 35 8.17 9.32 -10.10
N ARG A 36 8.39 10.61 -9.89
CA ARG A 36 7.72 11.69 -10.65
C ARG A 36 8.16 11.75 -12.12
N GLU A 37 9.44 11.45 -12.41
CA GLU A 37 9.94 11.36 -13.79
C GLU A 37 9.41 10.11 -14.51
N GLY A 38 9.27 8.97 -13.79
CA GLY A 38 8.76 7.69 -14.27
C GLY A 38 9.57 6.51 -13.79
N VAL A 39 8.88 5.47 -13.32
CA VAL A 39 9.49 4.23 -12.77
C VAL A 39 9.68 3.13 -13.81
N GLU A 40 8.94 3.17 -14.92
CA GLU A 40 8.96 2.12 -15.95
C GLU A 40 10.36 1.76 -16.45
N PRO A 41 11.27 2.73 -16.76
CA PRO A 41 12.61 2.37 -17.24
C PRO A 41 13.45 1.62 -16.20
N VAL A 42 13.13 1.77 -14.90
CA VAL A 42 13.80 1.04 -13.82
C VAL A 42 13.24 -0.37 -13.76
N LEU A 43 11.91 -0.50 -13.74
CA LEU A 43 11.23 -1.78 -13.66
C LEU A 43 11.52 -2.65 -14.90
N ASP A 44 11.50 -2.05 -16.09
CA ASP A 44 11.87 -2.71 -17.35
C ASP A 44 13.34 -3.21 -17.32
N TYR A 45 14.25 -2.43 -16.74
CA TYR A 45 15.63 -2.88 -16.57
C TYR A 45 15.72 -4.10 -15.65
N PHE A 46 15.00 -4.12 -14.52
CA PHE A 46 14.94 -5.26 -13.62
C PHE A 46 14.31 -6.48 -14.30
N ALA A 47 13.29 -6.29 -15.12
CA ALA A 47 12.62 -7.36 -15.85
C ALA A 47 13.53 -8.03 -16.91
N ARG A 48 14.44 -7.28 -17.51
CA ARG A 48 15.32 -7.77 -18.60
C ARG A 48 16.68 -8.26 -18.13
N ASP A 49 17.13 -7.87 -16.95
CA ASP A 49 18.45 -8.26 -16.43
C ASP A 49 18.33 -9.61 -15.72
N VAL A 50 18.97 -10.65 -16.25
CA VAL A 50 18.92 -12.02 -15.72
C VAL A 50 19.55 -12.17 -14.32
N GLU A 51 20.34 -11.21 -13.88
CA GLU A 51 20.94 -11.20 -12.54
C GLU A 51 20.04 -10.51 -11.50
N LEU A 52 19.09 -9.69 -11.96
CA LEU A 52 18.14 -8.97 -11.12
C LEU A 52 16.79 -9.66 -11.19
N GLY A 53 16.16 -9.87 -10.07
CA GLY A 53 14.84 -10.50 -10.00
C GLY A 53 13.73 -9.48 -9.82
N LEU A 54 12.57 -9.73 -10.41
CA LEU A 54 11.35 -8.97 -10.14
C LEU A 54 10.76 -9.27 -8.74
N GLY A 55 11.33 -10.21 -8.00
CA GLY A 55 10.97 -10.52 -6.62
C GLY A 55 11.51 -9.53 -5.58
N ALA A 56 12.33 -8.54 -5.98
CA ALA A 56 12.80 -7.50 -5.06
C ALA A 56 11.62 -6.68 -4.52
N GLN A 57 11.59 -6.45 -3.19
CA GLN A 57 10.61 -5.58 -2.55
C GLN A 57 10.84 -4.14 -3.01
N LEU A 58 9.76 -3.49 -3.43
CA LEU A 58 9.80 -2.12 -3.94
C LEU A 58 9.33 -1.14 -2.87
N TRP A 59 10.12 -0.10 -2.65
CA TRP A 59 9.83 0.98 -1.71
C TRP A 59 9.99 2.32 -2.40
N LEU A 60 9.12 3.28 -2.07
CA LEU A 60 9.22 4.64 -2.55
C LEU A 60 9.57 5.58 -1.39
N VAL A 61 10.62 6.37 -1.55
CA VAL A 61 11.08 7.32 -0.52
C VAL A 61 10.45 8.68 -0.79
N GLN A 62 9.60 9.12 0.12
CA GLN A 62 8.91 10.40 0.09
C GLN A 62 9.82 11.52 0.60
N GLY A 63 9.83 12.66 -0.07
CA GLY A 63 10.55 13.86 0.33
C GLY A 63 12.08 13.78 0.23
N ALA A 64 12.63 12.59 -0.09
CA ALA A 64 14.08 12.37 -0.12
C ALA A 64 14.52 11.53 -1.32
N SER A 65 15.83 11.43 -1.51
CA SER A 65 16.42 10.53 -2.49
C SER A 65 16.64 9.14 -1.89
N ALA A 66 16.70 8.10 -2.74
CA ALA A 66 17.07 6.76 -2.31
C ALA A 66 18.49 6.72 -1.67
N GLU A 67 19.39 7.63 -2.05
CA GLU A 67 20.72 7.73 -1.44
C GLU A 67 20.65 8.23 0.00
N GLU A 68 19.80 9.20 0.29
CA GLU A 68 19.54 9.69 1.64
C GLU A 68 18.90 8.59 2.49
N ALA A 69 17.91 7.88 1.97
CA ALA A 69 17.29 6.76 2.64
C ALA A 69 18.30 5.65 3.00
N VAL A 70 19.23 5.31 2.10
CA VAL A 70 20.30 4.33 2.38
C VAL A 70 21.22 4.79 3.52
N ARG A 71 21.43 6.09 3.67
CA ARG A 71 22.25 6.64 4.78
C ARG A 71 21.49 6.70 6.11
N SER A 72 20.16 6.65 6.06
CA SER A 72 19.25 6.78 7.21
C SER A 72 18.87 5.45 7.85
N GLY A 73 19.59 4.38 7.60
CA GLY A 73 19.24 3.03 8.08
C GLY A 73 19.49 2.76 9.57
N GLY A 74 19.94 3.76 10.35
CA GLY A 74 20.23 3.61 11.76
C GLY A 74 21.38 2.62 12.06
N GLU A 75 21.42 2.08 13.28
CA GLU A 75 22.47 1.15 13.72
C GLU A 75 22.47 -0.20 12.99
N GLN A 76 21.29 -0.66 12.58
CA GLN A 76 21.10 -1.92 11.84
C GLN A 76 21.40 -1.78 10.34
N GLY A 77 21.62 -0.56 9.86
CA GLY A 77 21.71 -0.26 8.43
C GLY A 77 20.36 -0.36 7.72
N VAL A 78 20.31 0.19 6.51
CA VAL A 78 19.07 0.23 5.70
C VAL A 78 18.51 -1.17 5.40
N GLU A 79 19.38 -2.15 5.15
CA GLU A 79 18.96 -3.52 4.84
C GLU A 79 18.23 -4.18 6.03
N GLY A 80 18.79 -4.05 7.24
CA GLY A 80 18.16 -4.58 8.45
C GLY A 80 16.79 -3.93 8.69
N ARG A 81 16.68 -2.61 8.54
CA ARG A 81 15.43 -1.88 8.71
C ARG A 81 14.37 -2.31 7.68
N LEU A 82 14.72 -2.39 6.40
CA LEU A 82 13.78 -2.82 5.35
C LEU A 82 13.37 -4.28 5.50
N SER A 83 14.27 -5.14 5.96
CA SER A 83 13.94 -6.55 6.25
C SER A 83 12.95 -6.65 7.42
N THR A 84 13.09 -5.81 8.45
CA THR A 84 12.13 -5.73 9.56
C THR A 84 10.77 -5.28 9.03
N LEU A 85 10.70 -4.17 8.30
CA LEU A 85 9.43 -3.66 7.73
C LEU A 85 8.75 -4.69 6.82
N ARG A 86 9.53 -5.44 6.02
CA ARG A 86 8.97 -6.51 5.20
C ARG A 86 8.34 -7.61 6.06
N ASN A 87 9.05 -8.09 7.07
CA ASN A 87 8.54 -9.15 7.94
C ASN A 87 7.31 -8.67 8.72
N ASP A 88 7.32 -7.44 9.20
CA ASP A 88 6.19 -6.83 9.90
C ASP A 88 4.99 -6.68 8.96
N GLY A 89 5.19 -6.29 7.69
CA GLY A 89 4.15 -6.25 6.66
C GLY A 89 3.57 -7.62 6.32
N GLU A 90 4.41 -8.67 6.26
CA GLU A 90 3.96 -10.06 6.09
C GLU A 90 3.12 -10.55 7.28
N MET A 91 3.40 -10.06 8.49
CA MET A 91 2.63 -10.33 9.70
C MET A 91 1.39 -9.43 9.85
N GLY A 92 1.19 -8.45 8.99
CA GLY A 92 0.08 -7.50 9.02
C GLY A 92 0.20 -6.44 10.12
N VAL A 93 1.40 -6.15 10.61
CA VAL A 93 1.65 -5.09 11.62
C VAL A 93 2.35 -3.86 11.04
N ALA A 94 2.62 -3.87 9.73
CA ALA A 94 3.21 -2.79 8.97
C ALA A 94 2.56 -2.69 7.58
N ALA A 95 2.98 -1.72 6.76
CA ALA A 95 2.44 -1.51 5.42
C ALA A 95 2.56 -2.75 4.52
N ILE A 96 1.59 -2.91 3.63
CA ILE A 96 1.54 -4.01 2.66
C ILE A 96 2.73 -3.92 1.72
N THR A 97 3.60 -4.90 1.77
CA THR A 97 4.78 -4.97 0.90
C THR A 97 4.40 -5.38 -0.52
N ARG A 98 5.14 -4.85 -1.49
CA ARG A 98 4.94 -5.13 -2.92
C ARG A 98 6.28 -5.41 -3.59
N THR A 99 6.31 -6.44 -4.43
CA THR A 99 7.49 -6.71 -5.27
C THR A 99 7.49 -5.82 -6.52
N ALA A 100 8.68 -5.62 -7.09
CA ALA A 100 8.82 -4.92 -8.38
C ALA A 100 7.99 -5.59 -9.50
N GLY A 101 7.84 -6.91 -9.45
CA GLY A 101 7.03 -7.68 -10.41
C GLY A 101 5.55 -7.42 -10.29
N GLU A 102 5.00 -7.41 -9.07
CA GLU A 102 3.60 -7.10 -8.83
C GLU A 102 3.25 -5.68 -9.28
N VAL A 103 4.11 -4.71 -8.94
CA VAL A 103 3.90 -3.32 -9.35
C VAL A 103 3.99 -3.15 -10.86
N LEU A 104 4.96 -3.82 -11.51
CA LEU A 104 5.07 -3.79 -12.98
C LEU A 104 3.86 -4.43 -13.66
N SER A 105 3.35 -5.55 -13.13
CA SER A 105 2.15 -6.21 -13.66
C SER A 105 0.94 -5.29 -13.62
N ASP A 106 0.67 -4.67 -12.45
CA ASP A 106 -0.45 -3.75 -12.28
C ASP A 106 -0.35 -2.54 -13.23
N LEU A 107 0.85 -1.97 -13.38
CA LEU A 107 1.08 -0.85 -14.30
C LEU A 107 0.85 -1.24 -15.76
N LEU A 108 1.26 -2.44 -16.17
CA LEU A 108 1.08 -2.92 -17.54
C LEU A 108 -0.37 -3.31 -17.83
N GLU A 109 -1.08 -3.84 -16.85
CA GLU A 109 -2.45 -4.32 -17.03
C GLU A 109 -3.47 -3.20 -16.86
N TRP A 110 -3.28 -2.30 -15.88
CA TRP A 110 -4.29 -1.33 -15.44
C TRP A 110 -3.80 0.11 -15.36
N GLY A 111 -2.55 0.37 -15.73
CA GLY A 111 -1.97 1.71 -15.72
C GLY A 111 -1.74 2.30 -14.33
N SER A 112 -2.12 1.62 -13.26
CA SER A 112 -1.97 2.14 -11.90
C SER A 112 -1.54 1.06 -10.90
N ALA A 113 -0.75 1.47 -9.90
CA ALA A 113 -0.28 0.59 -8.83
C ALA A 113 -0.03 1.37 -7.55
N TYR A 114 -0.03 0.69 -6.40
CA TYR A 114 0.49 1.27 -5.15
C TYR A 114 1.81 0.64 -4.75
N VAL A 115 2.60 1.42 -4.01
CA VAL A 115 3.91 1.02 -3.49
C VAL A 115 4.02 1.52 -2.06
N PRO A 116 4.47 0.71 -1.08
CA PRO A 116 4.71 1.20 0.27
C PRO A 116 5.70 2.36 0.26
N ALA A 117 5.38 3.41 1.01
CA ALA A 117 6.13 4.65 1.07
C ALA A 117 6.90 4.75 2.38
N LEU A 118 8.11 5.29 2.30
CA LEU A 118 9.02 5.52 3.41
C LEU A 118 9.37 7.00 3.50
N VAL A 119 9.58 7.48 4.70
CA VAL A 119 10.08 8.83 4.99
C VAL A 119 11.36 8.74 5.82
N CYS A 120 12.30 9.64 5.57
CA CYS A 120 13.45 9.84 6.45
C CYS A 120 13.02 10.77 7.58
N ALA A 121 12.90 10.26 8.80
CA ALA A 121 12.53 11.03 9.98
C ALA A 121 13.68 11.09 10.98
N GLU A 122 13.79 12.20 11.68
CA GLU A 122 14.75 12.38 12.76
C GLU A 122 14.10 11.97 14.09
N GLU A 123 14.63 10.91 14.68
CA GLU A 123 14.19 10.41 15.99
C GLU A 123 15.39 10.36 16.94
N GLU A 124 15.27 10.99 18.09
CA GLU A 124 16.28 11.00 19.15
C GLU A 124 17.71 11.35 18.66
N GLY A 125 17.81 12.23 17.64
CA GLY A 125 19.09 12.68 17.08
C GLY A 125 19.73 11.70 16.08
N SER A 126 19.01 10.67 15.67
CA SER A 126 19.37 9.79 14.55
C SER A 126 18.31 9.87 13.45
N VAL A 127 18.73 9.75 12.19
CA VAL A 127 17.79 9.68 11.07
C VAL A 127 17.43 8.23 10.82
N SER A 128 16.15 7.90 10.88
CA SER A 128 15.62 6.56 10.63
C SER A 128 14.62 6.54 9.47
N LEU A 129 14.38 5.35 8.90
CA LEU A 129 13.34 5.14 7.90
C LEU A 129 12.07 4.71 8.61
N LEU A 130 11.01 5.47 8.38
CA LEU A 130 9.67 5.18 8.88
C LEU A 130 8.71 4.97 7.71
N GLU A 131 7.68 4.18 7.94
CA GLU A 131 6.56 4.07 7.01
C GLU A 131 5.73 5.35 6.99
N SER A 132 5.31 5.76 5.79
CA SER A 132 4.46 6.94 5.60
C SER A 132 3.15 6.62 4.86
N GLY A 133 2.84 5.34 4.69
CA GLY A 133 1.67 4.87 3.95
C GLY A 133 2.04 4.36 2.55
N TYR A 134 1.37 4.85 1.51
CA TYR A 134 1.53 4.33 0.15
C TYR A 134 1.67 5.43 -0.88
N ALA A 135 2.61 5.25 -1.79
CA ALA A 135 2.70 6.02 -3.03
C ALA A 135 1.78 5.38 -4.08
N VAL A 136 1.01 6.18 -4.77
CA VAL A 136 0.19 5.76 -5.91
C VAL A 136 0.88 6.17 -7.20
N LEU A 137 1.07 5.19 -8.07
CA LEU A 137 1.60 5.37 -9.41
C LEU A 137 0.45 5.33 -10.42
N LYS A 138 0.46 6.26 -11.37
CA LYS A 138 -0.40 6.27 -12.56
C LYS A 138 0.48 6.42 -13.80
N ASP A 139 0.29 5.59 -14.80
CA ASP A 139 1.06 5.58 -16.05
C ASP A 139 2.58 5.61 -15.79
N GLY A 140 3.00 4.79 -14.81
CA GLY A 140 4.39 4.67 -14.40
C GLY A 140 4.96 5.89 -13.67
N ARG A 141 4.16 6.88 -13.25
CA ARG A 141 4.60 8.08 -12.54
C ARG A 141 3.89 8.24 -11.21
N LEU A 142 4.56 8.87 -10.26
CA LEU A 142 3.97 9.19 -8.96
C LEU A 142 2.82 10.20 -9.14
N ALA A 143 1.61 9.77 -8.81
CA ALA A 143 0.40 10.60 -8.73
C ALA A 143 0.31 11.32 -7.38
N GLY A 144 0.56 10.62 -6.28
CA GLY A 144 0.53 11.18 -4.93
C GLY A 144 0.77 10.13 -3.85
N PHE A 145 0.54 10.54 -2.59
CA PHE A 145 0.68 9.66 -1.42
C PHE A 145 -0.65 9.53 -0.68
N LEU A 146 -0.96 8.31 -0.27
CA LEU A 146 -2.00 7.99 0.70
C LEU A 146 -1.35 7.84 2.06
N GLU A 147 -1.74 8.69 3.00
CA GLU A 147 -1.20 8.76 4.35
C GLU A 147 -2.33 8.68 5.37
N GLY A 148 -2.03 8.28 6.61
CA GLY A 148 -3.00 8.25 7.70
C GLY A 148 -4.26 7.46 7.36
N GLU A 149 -5.44 8.07 7.51
CA GLU A 149 -6.74 7.42 7.26
C GLU A 149 -6.89 6.91 5.82
N ALA A 150 -6.29 7.61 4.83
CA ALA A 150 -6.35 7.16 3.44
C ALA A 150 -5.44 5.94 3.19
N ALA A 151 -4.31 5.83 3.88
CA ALA A 151 -3.47 4.63 3.82
C ALA A 151 -4.19 3.42 4.42
N ALA A 152 -4.81 3.59 5.61
CA ALA A 152 -5.62 2.55 6.23
C ALA A 152 -6.82 2.14 5.34
N GLY A 153 -7.44 3.10 4.66
CA GLY A 153 -8.51 2.83 3.69
C GLY A 153 -8.04 1.99 2.50
N LEU A 154 -6.83 2.21 1.99
CA LEU A 154 -6.26 1.37 0.94
C LEU A 154 -6.06 -0.07 1.43
N GLU A 155 -5.60 -0.28 2.65
CA GLU A 155 -5.44 -1.61 3.24
C GLU A 155 -6.77 -2.35 3.32
N LEU A 156 -7.84 -1.67 3.75
CA LEU A 156 -9.19 -2.23 3.72
C LEU A 156 -9.64 -2.62 2.31
N LEU A 157 -9.36 -1.77 1.29
CA LEU A 157 -9.70 -2.06 -0.11
C LEU A 157 -8.98 -3.30 -0.64
N THR A 158 -7.76 -3.55 -0.20
CA THR A 158 -7.01 -4.75 -0.62
C THR A 158 -7.50 -6.03 0.05
N GLY A 159 -8.28 -5.92 1.13
CA GLY A 159 -8.66 -7.05 1.97
C GLY A 159 -7.48 -7.69 2.71
N ARG A 160 -6.32 -7.08 2.66
CA ARG A 160 -5.15 -7.46 3.47
C ARG A 160 -5.23 -6.68 4.77
N ASN A 161 -5.39 -7.41 5.84
CA ASN A 161 -5.53 -6.82 7.16
C ASN A 161 -4.16 -6.63 7.80
N SER A 162 -3.91 -5.42 8.24
CA SER A 162 -3.02 -5.19 9.36
C SER A 162 -3.70 -5.67 10.64
N ALA A 163 -2.94 -6.20 11.60
CA ALA A 163 -3.43 -6.54 12.94
C ALA A 163 -3.73 -5.25 13.73
N ASP A 164 -4.59 -4.40 13.15
CA ASP A 164 -4.91 -3.08 13.70
C ASP A 164 -5.76 -3.22 14.97
N VAL A 165 -5.51 -2.33 15.93
CA VAL A 165 -6.29 -2.19 17.14
C VAL A 165 -7.11 -0.92 17.02
N LEU A 166 -8.42 -1.08 16.94
CA LEU A 166 -9.37 0.00 16.80
C LEU A 166 -9.87 0.41 18.18
N GLU A 167 -9.62 1.66 18.55
CA GLU A 167 -10.08 2.21 19.82
C GLU A 167 -11.31 3.08 19.62
N VAL A 168 -12.33 2.85 20.45
CA VAL A 168 -13.57 3.64 20.49
C VAL A 168 -13.92 3.98 21.94
N LEU A 169 -14.61 5.10 22.14
CA LEU A 169 -15.09 5.52 23.44
C LEU A 169 -16.58 5.22 23.54
N VAL A 170 -16.96 4.30 24.43
CA VAL A 170 -18.34 3.93 24.67
C VAL A 170 -18.66 4.06 26.17
N SER A 171 -19.71 4.76 26.52
CA SER A 171 -20.11 5.02 27.94
C SER A 171 -18.95 5.53 28.81
N ASP A 172 -18.14 6.48 28.28
CA ASP A 172 -16.92 7.01 28.92
C ASP A 172 -15.82 5.96 29.20
N GLN A 173 -15.91 4.77 28.59
CA GLN A 173 -14.88 3.74 28.64
C GLN A 173 -14.14 3.66 27.30
N LEU A 174 -12.82 3.69 27.35
CA LEU A 174 -12.00 3.34 26.20
C LEU A 174 -12.10 1.82 25.97
N THR A 175 -12.53 1.44 24.79
CA THR A 175 -12.69 0.05 24.38
C THR A 175 -11.84 -0.19 23.15
N ALA A 176 -11.02 -1.23 23.18
CA ALA A 176 -10.19 -1.61 22.06
C ALA A 176 -10.70 -2.91 21.41
N ALA A 177 -10.80 -2.92 20.11
CA ALA A 177 -11.13 -4.08 19.31
C ALA A 177 -9.97 -4.39 18.34
N ARG A 178 -9.46 -5.60 18.42
CA ARG A 178 -8.44 -6.10 17.49
C ARG A 178 -9.11 -6.64 16.24
N VAL A 179 -8.72 -6.15 15.09
CA VAL A 179 -9.14 -6.69 13.79
C VAL A 179 -8.50 -8.07 13.59
N THR A 180 -9.32 -9.06 13.21
CA THR A 180 -8.89 -10.44 12.97
C THR A 180 -9.04 -10.86 11.52
N GLY A 181 -9.75 -10.10 10.71
CA GLY A 181 -9.92 -10.35 9.28
C GLY A 181 -10.70 -9.26 8.58
N VAL A 182 -10.38 -9.04 7.32
CA VAL A 182 -11.08 -8.12 6.42
C VAL A 182 -11.39 -8.85 5.11
N ASP A 183 -12.63 -8.75 4.64
CA ASP A 183 -13.06 -9.24 3.32
C ASP A 183 -13.74 -8.08 2.59
N THR A 184 -13.13 -7.61 1.51
CA THR A 184 -13.66 -6.51 0.70
C THR A 184 -14.06 -7.02 -0.68
N ARG A 185 -15.35 -6.85 -0.98
CA ARG A 185 -15.95 -7.20 -2.27
C ARG A 185 -16.41 -5.96 -2.99
N CYS A 186 -16.25 -5.96 -4.31
CA CYS A 186 -16.72 -4.86 -5.15
C CYS A 186 -17.56 -5.43 -6.30
N SER A 187 -18.51 -4.62 -6.76
CA SER A 187 -19.34 -4.91 -7.92
C SER A 187 -19.64 -3.62 -8.69
N LEU A 188 -19.78 -3.74 -10.03
CA LEU A 188 -20.16 -2.64 -10.89
C LEU A 188 -21.67 -2.65 -11.11
N GLU A 189 -22.31 -1.56 -10.76
CA GLU A 189 -23.65 -1.20 -11.17
C GLU A 189 -23.55 -0.14 -12.28
N GLU A 190 -24.64 0.27 -12.95
CA GLU A 190 -24.56 1.16 -14.12
C GLU A 190 -23.70 2.41 -13.92
N ASP A 191 -23.98 3.18 -12.86
CA ASP A 191 -23.29 4.42 -12.53
C ASP A 191 -22.50 4.34 -11.21
N ARG A 192 -22.50 3.16 -10.56
CA ARG A 192 -21.95 3.00 -9.20
C ARG A 192 -20.92 1.90 -9.12
N LEU A 193 -19.92 2.15 -8.31
CA LEU A 193 -19.01 1.15 -7.78
C LEU A 193 -19.45 0.83 -6.34
N ARG A 194 -20.04 -0.35 -6.16
CA ARG A 194 -20.45 -0.82 -4.84
C ARG A 194 -19.31 -1.57 -4.18
N ILE A 195 -18.98 -1.19 -2.97
CA ILE A 195 -17.91 -1.78 -2.17
C ILE A 195 -18.51 -2.20 -0.82
N ILE A 196 -18.39 -3.48 -0.49
CA ILE A 196 -18.82 -4.06 0.79
C ILE A 196 -17.56 -4.54 1.50
N CYS A 197 -17.25 -3.90 2.63
CA CYS A 197 -16.12 -4.27 3.49
C CYS A 197 -16.65 -4.93 4.77
N ARG A 198 -16.30 -6.19 4.98
CA ARG A 198 -16.61 -6.95 6.20
C ARG A 198 -15.38 -7.08 7.06
N ILE A 199 -15.50 -6.60 8.30
CA ILE A 199 -14.42 -6.57 9.27
C ILE A 199 -14.78 -7.51 10.42
N GLN A 200 -13.96 -8.49 10.67
CA GLN A 200 -14.05 -9.32 11.86
C GLN A 200 -13.16 -8.71 12.92
N ALA A 201 -13.71 -8.43 14.09
CA ALA A 201 -12.97 -7.85 15.19
C ALA A 201 -13.28 -8.59 16.50
N ARG A 202 -12.31 -8.57 17.41
CA ARG A 202 -12.46 -9.13 18.75
C ARG A 202 -12.15 -8.07 19.79
N LEU A 203 -13.01 -7.93 20.79
CA LEU A 203 -12.72 -7.05 21.92
C LEU A 203 -11.43 -7.51 22.61
N SER A 204 -10.46 -6.60 22.74
CA SER A 204 -9.16 -6.90 23.33
C SER A 204 -8.98 -6.23 24.69
N GLU A 205 -9.51 -5.00 24.86
CA GLU A 205 -9.44 -4.25 26.10
C GLU A 205 -10.76 -3.54 26.37
N TYR A 206 -11.27 -3.70 27.59
CA TYR A 206 -12.44 -3.00 28.12
C TYR A 206 -12.36 -2.98 29.65
N GLN A 207 -12.83 -1.90 30.28
CA GLN A 207 -12.76 -1.75 31.75
C GLN A 207 -13.81 -2.59 32.48
N SER A 208 -14.99 -2.75 31.87
CA SER A 208 -16.07 -3.59 32.38
C SER A 208 -16.76 -4.30 31.21
N PRO A 209 -17.38 -5.46 31.44
CA PRO A 209 -18.12 -6.18 30.40
C PRO A 209 -19.17 -5.28 29.76
N LEU A 210 -19.14 -5.17 28.44
CA LEU A 210 -20.09 -4.38 27.68
C LEU A 210 -21.43 -5.11 27.58
N ASN A 211 -22.51 -4.39 27.86
CA ASN A 211 -23.85 -4.90 27.57
C ASN A 211 -24.15 -4.86 26.06
N GLU A 212 -25.28 -5.42 25.64
CA GLU A 212 -25.66 -5.57 24.24
C GLU A 212 -25.72 -4.19 23.50
N LYS A 213 -26.28 -3.16 24.16
CA LYS A 213 -26.36 -1.82 23.59
C LYS A 213 -24.97 -1.17 23.42
N GLU A 214 -24.09 -1.35 24.37
CA GLU A 214 -22.72 -0.86 24.30
C GLU A 214 -21.92 -1.58 23.20
N GLN A 215 -22.15 -2.88 22.99
CA GLN A 215 -21.55 -3.60 21.87
C GLN A 215 -22.07 -3.10 20.52
N GLU A 216 -23.38 -2.85 20.40
CA GLU A 216 -23.97 -2.23 19.20
C GLU A 216 -23.38 -0.84 18.94
N GLU A 217 -23.15 -0.03 19.98
CA GLU A 217 -22.52 1.28 19.86
C GLU A 217 -21.06 1.17 19.39
N VAL A 218 -20.29 0.21 19.93
CA VAL A 218 -18.93 -0.10 19.45
C VAL A 218 -18.96 -0.42 17.95
N VAL A 219 -19.83 -1.32 17.52
CA VAL A 219 -19.97 -1.71 16.11
C VAL A 219 -20.25 -0.49 15.23
N LEU A 220 -21.23 0.31 15.61
CA LEU A 220 -21.61 1.49 14.84
C LEU A 220 -20.46 2.50 14.70
N GLN A 221 -19.74 2.79 15.79
CA GLN A 221 -18.61 3.72 15.77
C GLN A 221 -17.46 3.17 14.88
N LEU A 222 -17.20 1.86 14.94
CA LEU A 222 -16.20 1.22 14.10
C LEU A 222 -16.60 1.26 12.62
N GLU A 223 -17.85 0.95 12.29
CA GLU A 223 -18.37 1.02 10.91
C GLU A 223 -18.24 2.43 10.32
N MET A 224 -18.63 3.44 11.08
CA MET A 224 -18.49 4.85 10.65
C MET A 224 -17.03 5.26 10.43
N ARG A 225 -16.12 4.85 11.31
CA ARG A 225 -14.70 5.15 11.19
C ARG A 225 -14.09 4.48 9.96
N GLU A 226 -14.36 3.19 9.78
CA GLU A 226 -13.78 2.43 8.66
C GLU A 226 -14.40 2.85 7.31
N GLU A 227 -15.68 3.27 7.29
CA GLU A 227 -16.26 3.89 6.10
C GLU A 227 -15.56 5.21 5.74
N ALA A 228 -15.24 6.03 6.74
CA ALA A 228 -14.49 7.28 6.51
C ALA A 228 -13.09 7.01 5.94
N ARG A 229 -12.38 5.97 6.41
CA ARG A 229 -11.09 5.53 5.89
C ARG A 229 -11.19 5.09 4.41
N LEU A 230 -12.15 4.22 4.11
CA LEU A 230 -12.40 3.79 2.73
C LEU A 230 -12.69 4.98 1.81
N ARG A 231 -13.53 5.91 2.26
CA ARG A 231 -13.89 7.11 1.51
C ARG A 231 -12.67 7.99 1.27
N ALA A 232 -11.84 8.23 2.28
CA ALA A 232 -10.63 9.03 2.16
C ALA A 232 -9.62 8.46 1.13
N ALA A 233 -9.47 7.14 1.08
CA ALA A 233 -8.64 6.48 0.06
C ALA A 233 -9.23 6.63 -1.34
N LEU A 234 -10.51 6.30 -1.50
CA LEU A 234 -11.20 6.30 -2.79
C LEU A 234 -11.29 7.69 -3.41
N GLU A 235 -11.59 8.71 -2.62
CA GLU A 235 -11.64 10.10 -3.10
C GLU A 235 -10.28 10.56 -3.67
N ARG A 236 -9.18 10.20 -3.03
CA ARG A 236 -7.84 10.49 -3.55
C ARG A 236 -7.52 9.69 -4.80
N MET A 237 -7.84 8.39 -4.81
CA MET A 237 -7.64 7.53 -5.96
C MET A 237 -8.46 8.01 -7.17
N GLN A 238 -9.72 8.42 -6.96
CA GLN A 238 -10.56 9.00 -8.01
C GLN A 238 -10.01 10.34 -8.51
N ALA A 239 -9.53 11.22 -7.62
CA ALA A 239 -8.93 12.50 -8.01
C ALA A 239 -7.67 12.32 -8.87
N TRP A 240 -6.96 11.21 -8.73
CA TRP A 240 -5.80 10.84 -9.56
C TRP A 240 -6.17 9.95 -10.73
N GLU A 241 -7.45 9.57 -10.89
CA GLU A 241 -7.93 8.60 -11.88
C GLU A 241 -7.10 7.28 -11.82
N ALA A 242 -6.77 6.82 -10.62
CA ALA A 242 -5.86 5.71 -10.39
C ALA A 242 -6.50 4.64 -9.49
N ASP A 243 -7.09 3.60 -10.10
CA ASP A 243 -7.55 2.41 -9.37
C ASP A 243 -6.36 1.49 -9.06
N CYS A 244 -5.51 1.91 -8.12
CA CYS A 244 -4.29 1.20 -7.79
C CYS A 244 -4.51 -0.11 -7.00
N THR A 245 -5.74 -0.42 -6.62
CA THR A 245 -6.12 -1.66 -5.92
C THR A 245 -6.88 -2.65 -6.78
N GLY A 246 -7.12 -2.30 -8.06
CA GLY A 246 -7.79 -3.16 -9.02
C GLY A 246 -9.26 -3.42 -8.72
N LEU A 247 -9.99 -2.40 -8.29
CA LEU A 247 -11.43 -2.51 -8.01
C LEU A 247 -12.23 -2.85 -9.26
N GLY A 248 -11.89 -2.24 -10.41
CA GLY A 248 -12.53 -2.53 -11.70
C GLY A 248 -12.41 -4.00 -12.09
N PRO A 249 -11.19 -4.55 -12.24
CA PRO A 249 -10.99 -5.97 -12.53
C PRO A 249 -11.67 -6.91 -11.55
N ARG A 250 -11.62 -6.59 -10.27
CA ARG A 250 -12.27 -7.40 -9.22
C ARG A 250 -13.79 -7.37 -9.34
N ALA A 251 -14.36 -6.21 -9.68
CA ALA A 251 -15.79 -6.06 -9.89
C ALA A 251 -16.27 -6.77 -11.16
N ASP A 252 -15.47 -6.81 -12.21
CA ASP A 252 -15.74 -7.58 -13.43
C ASP A 252 -15.87 -9.07 -13.14
N LEU A 253 -14.95 -9.62 -12.36
CA LEU A 253 -15.00 -11.03 -11.95
C LEU A 253 -16.29 -11.34 -11.16
N ALA A 254 -16.81 -10.38 -10.41
CA ALA A 254 -18.05 -10.53 -9.64
C ALA A 254 -19.33 -10.31 -10.48
N SER A 255 -19.23 -9.68 -11.65
CA SER A 255 -20.37 -9.28 -12.48
C SER A 255 -20.21 -9.75 -13.95
N PRO A 256 -20.39 -11.04 -14.24
CA PRO A 256 -20.24 -11.57 -15.60
C PRO A 256 -21.18 -10.85 -16.58
N GLY A 257 -20.62 -10.28 -17.65
CA GLY A 257 -21.34 -9.57 -18.70
C GLY A 257 -21.14 -8.06 -18.74
N ARG A 258 -20.39 -7.49 -17.80
CA ARG A 258 -19.82 -6.13 -17.91
C ARG A 258 -18.32 -6.28 -17.99
N GLN A 259 -17.70 -5.70 -18.99
CA GLN A 259 -16.22 -5.72 -19.13
C GLN A 259 -15.70 -4.35 -18.74
N CYS A 260 -14.78 -4.35 -17.77
CA CYS A 260 -13.95 -3.22 -17.45
C CYS A 260 -12.85 -3.14 -18.50
N ASP A 261 -12.84 -2.09 -19.30
CA ASP A 261 -11.79 -1.87 -20.29
C ASP A 261 -10.64 -1.10 -19.63
N ALA A 262 -9.44 -1.67 -19.67
CA ALA A 262 -8.26 -1.07 -19.06
C ALA A 262 -7.94 0.34 -19.61
N GLU A 263 -8.28 0.63 -20.87
CA GLU A 263 -8.04 1.95 -21.50
C GLU A 263 -9.03 3.00 -21.00
N THR A 264 -10.29 2.65 -20.78
CA THR A 264 -11.35 3.61 -20.37
C THR A 264 -11.58 3.64 -18.87
N TRP A 265 -11.20 2.59 -18.17
CA TRP A 265 -11.46 2.44 -16.73
C TRP A 265 -10.94 3.59 -15.87
N PRO A 266 -9.74 4.15 -16.05
CA PRO A 266 -9.26 5.25 -15.22
C PRO A 266 -10.23 6.45 -15.19
N GLU A 267 -10.74 6.86 -16.37
CA GLU A 267 -11.71 7.94 -16.49
C GLU A 267 -13.09 7.55 -15.93
N GLU A 268 -13.51 6.31 -16.15
CA GLU A 268 -14.75 5.79 -15.62
C GLU A 268 -14.72 5.71 -14.09
N PHE A 269 -13.64 5.19 -13.53
CA PHE A 269 -13.43 5.10 -12.09
C PHE A 269 -13.52 6.47 -11.41
N ALA A 270 -12.89 7.50 -12.01
CA ALA A 270 -12.94 8.87 -11.49
C ALA A 270 -14.36 9.45 -11.40
N ARG A 271 -15.29 8.97 -12.23
CA ARG A 271 -16.68 9.48 -12.32
C ARG A 271 -17.71 8.59 -11.63
N LYS A 272 -17.33 7.35 -11.23
CA LYS A 272 -18.26 6.41 -10.59
C LYS A 272 -18.73 6.94 -9.24
N ASN A 273 -20.03 6.88 -9.01
CA ASN A 273 -20.57 7.07 -7.67
C ASN A 273 -20.14 5.92 -6.78
N LEU A 274 -19.71 6.23 -5.56
CA LEU A 274 -19.28 5.23 -4.59
C LEU A 274 -20.46 4.85 -3.68
N ALA A 275 -20.77 3.57 -3.62
CA ALA A 275 -21.72 2.99 -2.67
C ALA A 275 -20.93 2.11 -1.68
N LEU A 276 -20.62 2.69 -0.52
CA LEU A 276 -19.82 2.03 0.53
C LEU A 276 -20.74 1.41 1.57
N GLU A 277 -20.42 0.20 1.97
CA GLU A 277 -21.08 -0.52 3.05
C GLU A 277 -20.00 -1.19 3.90
N VAL A 278 -19.90 -0.83 5.17
CA VAL A 278 -19.00 -1.46 6.13
C VAL A 278 -19.83 -2.27 7.11
N GLN A 279 -19.41 -3.48 7.38
CA GLN A 279 -20.05 -4.41 8.33
C GLN A 279 -18.98 -4.88 9.31
N VAL A 280 -19.12 -4.54 10.59
CA VAL A 280 -18.25 -5.00 11.64
C VAL A 280 -18.91 -6.15 12.42
N ILE A 281 -18.22 -7.25 12.53
CA ILE A 281 -18.67 -8.46 13.27
C ILE A 281 -17.76 -8.62 14.49
N LEU A 282 -18.29 -8.30 15.67
CA LEU A 282 -17.60 -8.55 16.92
C LEU A 282 -17.69 -10.04 17.27
N GLN A 283 -16.54 -10.64 17.45
CA GLN A 283 -16.43 -12.02 17.97
C GLN A 283 -16.32 -11.96 19.48
N GLY A 284 -17.15 -12.72 20.16
CA GLY A 284 -17.17 -12.85 21.61
C GLY A 284 -15.97 -13.60 22.19
#